data_4a52a50a7d2b303513c5254a7679b93e
#
_entry.id   4a52a50a7d2b303513c5254a7679b93e
#
_cell.length_a   1.000
_cell.length_b   1.000
_cell.length_c   1.000
_cell.angle_alpha   90.00
_cell.angle_beta   90.00
_cell.angle_gamma   90.00
#
_symmetry.space_group_name_H-M   'P 1'
#
loop_
_entity.id
_entity.type
_entity.pdbx_description
1 polymer ?
#
loop_
_entity_poly.entity_id
_entity_poly.type
_entity_poly.pdbx_seq_one_letter_code
_entity_poly.pdbx_strand_id
1 'polypeptide(L)'
;MNTEMISRWITVVANIGVLGGLILVALQLNQNAEIAKAQLANDYYLADMQLELAMMGEEPIRSWIKAVYSRDEMTPEDAAVVDRYFNFGMVQLNRLRKLKELGLADDDLFNERVGYLQWHLGNEVGRDWYSTSRQFYPADFAKAIDSVLEKDDYGSNKRLLDSILPHHESQNEQ
;
A
#
# COMPACT_ATOMS: atom_id res chain seq x y z
N MET A 1 -7.46 -9.28 -67.77
CA MET A 1 -7.89 -9.04 -66.37
C MET A 1 -8.05 -7.52 -66.24
N ASN A 2 -9.25 -7.04 -65.86
CA ASN A 2 -9.57 -5.61 -65.94
C ASN A 2 -8.78 -4.85 -64.86
N THR A 3 -8.06 -3.81 -65.23
CA THR A 3 -7.22 -2.97 -64.36
C THR A 3 -8.00 -2.44 -63.13
N GLU A 4 -9.29 -2.15 -63.32
CA GLU A 4 -10.19 -1.73 -62.23
C GLU A 4 -10.41 -2.82 -61.15
N MET A 5 -10.50 -4.07 -61.59
CA MET A 5 -10.69 -5.19 -60.65
C MET A 5 -9.43 -5.41 -59.78
N ILE A 6 -8.24 -5.28 -60.39
CA ILE A 6 -6.95 -5.35 -59.69
C ILE A 6 -6.85 -4.24 -58.68
N SER A 7 -7.17 -2.99 -59.06
CA SER A 7 -7.13 -1.83 -58.16
C SER A 7 -8.06 -2.01 -56.94
N ARG A 8 -9.28 -2.52 -57.16
CA ARG A 8 -10.22 -2.82 -56.04
C ARG A 8 -9.68 -3.85 -55.07
N TRP A 9 -9.08 -4.92 -55.58
CA TRP A 9 -8.49 -5.96 -54.73
C TRP A 9 -7.30 -5.43 -53.91
N ILE A 10 -6.44 -4.60 -54.53
CA ILE A 10 -5.32 -3.96 -53.82
C ILE A 10 -5.86 -3.07 -52.67
N THR A 11 -6.91 -2.30 -52.93
CA THR A 11 -7.53 -1.46 -51.90
C THR A 11 -8.11 -2.29 -50.75
N VAL A 12 -8.78 -3.40 -51.04
CA VAL A 12 -9.33 -4.29 -50.02
C VAL A 12 -8.21 -4.91 -49.18
N VAL A 13 -7.16 -5.40 -49.81
CA VAL A 13 -6.00 -5.99 -49.08
C VAL A 13 -5.31 -4.93 -48.22
N ALA A 14 -5.12 -3.72 -48.74
CA ALA A 14 -4.54 -2.62 -47.99
C ALA A 14 -5.38 -2.26 -46.75
N ASN A 15 -6.71 -2.18 -46.91
CA ASN A 15 -7.61 -1.89 -45.78
C ASN A 15 -7.61 -3.02 -44.71
N ILE A 16 -7.56 -4.29 -45.12
CA ILE A 16 -7.41 -5.42 -44.22
C ILE A 16 -6.08 -5.33 -43.47
N GLY A 17 -5.00 -4.98 -44.16
CA GLY A 17 -3.67 -4.79 -43.55
C GLY A 17 -3.67 -3.67 -42.51
N VAL A 18 -4.30 -2.54 -42.80
CA VAL A 18 -4.46 -1.44 -41.84
C VAL A 18 -5.29 -1.87 -40.63
N LEU A 19 -6.40 -2.57 -40.85
CA LEU A 19 -7.25 -3.07 -39.76
C LEU A 19 -6.49 -4.06 -38.88
N GLY A 20 -5.75 -4.99 -39.47
CA GLY A 20 -4.89 -5.93 -38.77
C GLY A 20 -3.81 -5.22 -37.96
N GLY A 21 -3.19 -4.19 -38.55
CA GLY A 21 -2.21 -3.35 -37.83
C GLY A 21 -2.80 -2.63 -36.62
N LEU A 22 -4.00 -2.06 -36.77
CA LEU A 22 -4.70 -1.41 -35.62
C LEU A 22 -5.05 -2.40 -34.50
N ILE A 23 -5.48 -3.60 -34.84
CA ILE A 23 -5.75 -4.66 -33.84
C ILE A 23 -4.45 -5.03 -33.10
N LEU A 24 -3.34 -5.21 -33.82
CA LEU A 24 -2.06 -5.51 -33.20
C LEU A 24 -1.59 -4.40 -32.26
N VAL A 25 -1.73 -3.14 -32.67
CA VAL A 25 -1.42 -1.98 -31.80
C VAL A 25 -2.30 -1.97 -30.55
N ALA A 26 -3.59 -2.23 -30.70
CA ALA A 26 -4.49 -2.31 -29.55
C ALA A 26 -4.10 -3.42 -28.56
N LEU A 27 -3.73 -4.61 -29.07
CA LEU A 27 -3.23 -5.70 -28.26
C LEU A 27 -1.92 -5.35 -27.55
N GLN A 28 -0.97 -4.70 -28.25
CA GLN A 28 0.28 -4.24 -27.66
C GLN A 28 0.06 -3.20 -26.56
N LEU A 29 -0.86 -2.25 -26.77
CA LEU A 29 -1.20 -1.25 -25.73
C LEU A 29 -1.78 -1.91 -24.48
N ASN A 30 -2.66 -2.91 -24.65
CA ASN A 30 -3.21 -3.65 -23.54
C ASN A 30 -2.12 -4.45 -22.79
N GLN A 31 -1.24 -5.14 -23.50
CA GLN A 31 -0.11 -5.86 -22.90
C GLN A 31 0.83 -4.91 -22.15
N ASN A 32 1.14 -3.75 -22.72
CA ASN A 32 1.97 -2.75 -22.05
C ASN A 32 1.32 -2.21 -20.78
N ALA A 33 -0.01 -2.03 -20.77
CA ALA A 33 -0.75 -1.62 -19.58
C ALA A 33 -0.67 -2.67 -18.47
N GLU A 34 -0.82 -3.96 -18.80
CA GLU A 34 -0.69 -5.05 -17.82
C GLU A 34 0.75 -5.16 -17.27
N ILE A 35 1.77 -5.00 -18.12
CA ILE A 35 3.17 -4.96 -17.69
C ILE A 35 3.40 -3.77 -16.75
N ALA A 36 2.88 -2.59 -17.07
CA ALA A 36 3.00 -1.41 -16.22
C ALA A 36 2.33 -1.61 -14.86
N LYS A 37 1.16 -2.24 -14.79
CA LYS A 37 0.50 -2.60 -13.53
C LYS A 37 1.35 -3.55 -12.68
N ALA A 38 1.90 -4.59 -13.31
CA ALA A 38 2.76 -5.56 -12.60
C ALA A 38 4.04 -4.88 -12.07
N GLN A 39 4.65 -3.97 -12.83
CA GLN A 39 5.81 -3.20 -12.40
C GLN A 39 5.48 -2.30 -11.21
N LEU A 40 4.34 -1.58 -11.26
CA LEU A 40 3.90 -0.72 -10.17
C LEU A 40 3.65 -1.51 -8.88
N ALA A 41 3.03 -2.68 -8.97
CA ALA A 41 2.84 -3.56 -7.83
C ALA A 41 4.19 -4.03 -7.25
N ASN A 42 5.11 -4.46 -8.10
CA ASN A 42 6.44 -4.87 -7.68
C ASN A 42 7.22 -3.73 -7.01
N ASP A 43 7.20 -2.52 -7.58
CA ASP A 43 7.84 -1.33 -7.00
C ASP A 43 7.26 -0.99 -5.63
N TYR A 44 5.96 -1.21 -5.45
CA TYR A 44 5.29 -1.03 -4.17
C TYR A 44 5.81 -2.02 -3.13
N TYR A 45 5.86 -3.32 -3.47
CA TYR A 45 6.40 -4.37 -2.58
C TYR A 45 7.87 -4.15 -2.24
N LEU A 46 8.68 -3.70 -3.21
CA LEU A 46 10.09 -3.38 -2.95
C LEU A 46 10.25 -2.22 -1.96
N ALA A 47 9.44 -1.16 -2.11
CA ALA A 47 9.47 -0.03 -1.18
C ALA A 47 9.07 -0.45 0.24
N ASP A 48 8.07 -1.31 0.36
CA ASP A 48 7.59 -1.84 1.63
C ASP A 48 8.66 -2.72 2.30
N MET A 49 9.26 -3.64 1.54
CA MET A 49 10.36 -4.47 2.02
C MET A 49 11.57 -3.64 2.48
N GLN A 50 11.89 -2.54 1.77
CA GLN A 50 12.96 -1.64 2.18
C GLN A 50 12.65 -0.96 3.53
N LEU A 51 11.39 -0.57 3.76
CA LEU A 51 10.98 -0.04 5.05
C LEU A 51 11.11 -1.09 6.15
N GLU A 52 10.60 -2.30 5.91
CA GLU A 52 10.69 -3.38 6.89
C GLU A 52 12.14 -3.68 7.26
N LEU A 53 13.02 -3.79 6.26
CA LEU A 53 14.45 -3.99 6.51
C LEU A 53 15.08 -2.83 7.31
N ALA A 54 14.69 -1.59 7.03
CA ALA A 54 15.16 -0.44 7.80
C ALA A 54 14.65 -0.48 9.25
N MET A 55 13.43 -0.96 9.48
CA MET A 55 12.83 -1.11 10.81
C MET A 55 13.35 -2.31 11.60
N MET A 56 14.02 -3.28 10.94
CA MET A 56 14.67 -4.42 11.60
C MET A 56 15.99 -4.06 12.31
N GLY A 57 16.46 -2.83 12.19
CA GLY A 57 17.64 -2.35 12.93
C GLY A 57 17.38 -2.27 14.44
N GLU A 58 18.43 -2.40 15.24
CA GLU A 58 18.33 -2.41 16.70
C GLU A 58 17.64 -1.14 17.26
N GLU A 59 18.01 0.04 16.75
CA GLU A 59 17.41 1.31 17.21
C GLU A 59 15.94 1.45 16.82
N PRO A 60 15.52 1.23 15.55
CA PRO A 60 14.11 1.29 15.20
C PRO A 60 13.24 0.29 15.97
N ILE A 61 13.71 -0.96 16.12
CA ILE A 61 12.98 -1.97 16.93
C ILE A 61 12.81 -1.51 18.37
N ARG A 62 13.88 -1.01 19.00
CA ARG A 62 13.84 -0.50 20.36
C ARG A 62 12.85 0.65 20.52
N SER A 63 12.88 1.62 19.59
CA SER A 63 11.93 2.74 19.58
C SER A 63 10.49 2.28 19.43
N TRP A 64 10.25 1.29 18.58
CA TRP A 64 8.93 0.69 18.40
C TRP A 64 8.45 -0.04 19.67
N ILE A 65 9.30 -0.85 20.30
CA ILE A 65 8.97 -1.55 21.55
C ILE A 65 8.65 -0.54 22.66
N LYS A 66 9.42 0.53 22.81
CA LYS A 66 9.09 1.60 23.76
C LYS A 66 7.73 2.22 23.47
N ALA A 67 7.46 2.55 22.20
CA ALA A 67 6.19 3.14 21.81
C ALA A 67 4.98 2.26 22.20
N VAL A 68 5.14 0.94 22.12
CA VAL A 68 4.05 -0.02 22.38
C VAL A 68 3.92 -0.40 23.85
N TYR A 69 5.04 -0.47 24.60
CA TYR A 69 5.06 -1.04 25.95
C TYR A 69 5.51 -0.08 27.07
N SER A 70 6.30 0.96 26.73
CA SER A 70 6.95 1.84 27.72
C SER A 70 6.96 3.28 27.20
N ARG A 71 5.80 3.79 26.80
CA ARG A 71 5.65 5.08 26.11
C ARG A 71 6.24 6.27 26.90
N ASP A 72 6.21 6.22 28.20
CA ASP A 72 6.78 7.19 29.13
C ASP A 72 8.33 7.23 29.10
N GLU A 73 8.96 6.18 28.58
CA GLU A 73 10.41 6.09 28.40
C GLU A 73 10.89 6.55 27.00
N MET A 74 9.97 6.99 26.13
CA MET A 74 10.33 7.45 24.78
C MET A 74 11.12 8.74 24.84
N THR A 75 12.21 8.78 24.05
CA THR A 75 12.96 10.01 23.77
C THR A 75 12.38 10.72 22.51
N PRO A 76 12.75 11.98 22.26
CA PRO A 76 12.40 12.65 20.99
C PRO A 76 12.89 11.89 19.75
N GLU A 77 14.04 11.20 19.85
CA GLU A 77 14.58 10.37 18.77
C GLU A 77 13.70 9.13 18.54
N ASP A 78 13.28 8.46 19.60
CA ASP A 78 12.32 7.35 19.49
C ASP A 78 11.01 7.80 18.84
N ALA A 79 10.48 8.95 19.24
CA ALA A 79 9.27 9.52 18.67
C ALA A 79 9.46 9.86 17.18
N ALA A 80 10.62 10.36 16.78
CA ALA A 80 10.91 10.65 15.36
C ALA A 80 10.98 9.38 14.50
N VAL A 81 11.52 8.27 15.02
CA VAL A 81 11.52 6.98 14.34
C VAL A 81 10.08 6.48 14.13
N VAL A 82 9.26 6.52 15.16
CA VAL A 82 7.85 6.06 15.12
C VAL A 82 7.03 6.95 14.17
N ASP A 83 7.21 8.28 14.21
CA ASP A 83 6.58 9.21 13.28
C ASP A 83 6.90 8.87 11.82
N ARG A 84 8.18 8.64 11.50
CA ARG A 84 8.61 8.29 10.15
C ARG A 84 8.02 6.98 9.67
N TYR A 85 7.91 6.00 10.54
CA TYR A 85 7.29 4.73 10.23
C TYR A 85 5.82 4.88 9.83
N PHE A 86 5.01 5.53 10.66
CA PHE A 86 3.60 5.76 10.35
C PHE A 86 3.40 6.65 9.12
N ASN A 87 4.18 7.73 9.03
CA ASN A 87 4.08 8.64 7.89
C ASN A 87 4.40 7.93 6.56
N PHE A 88 5.43 7.07 6.54
CA PHE A 88 5.75 6.28 5.36
C PHE A 88 4.57 5.40 4.94
N GLY A 89 3.98 4.64 5.87
CA GLY A 89 2.81 3.79 5.59
C GLY A 89 1.64 4.59 5.01
N MET A 90 1.34 5.76 5.59
CA MET A 90 0.27 6.65 5.11
C MET A 90 0.55 7.21 3.71
N VAL A 91 1.80 7.62 3.44
CA VAL A 91 2.20 8.12 2.11
C VAL A 91 2.08 7.03 1.05
N GLN A 92 2.52 5.81 1.36
CA GLN A 92 2.41 4.67 0.44
C GLN A 92 0.95 4.31 0.18
N LEU A 93 0.10 4.28 1.20
CA LEU A 93 -1.33 4.01 1.01
C LEU A 93 -2.02 5.10 0.18
N ASN A 94 -1.71 6.37 0.41
CA ASN A 94 -2.26 7.46 -0.40
C ASN A 94 -1.79 7.38 -1.87
N ARG A 95 -0.54 6.98 -2.10
CA ARG A 95 -0.02 6.70 -3.44
C ARG A 95 -0.80 5.57 -4.11
N LEU A 96 -1.00 4.46 -3.39
CA LEU A 96 -1.74 3.30 -3.89
C LEU A 96 -3.20 3.64 -4.21
N ARG A 97 -3.85 4.46 -3.36
CA ARG A 97 -5.18 4.99 -3.64
C ARG A 97 -5.24 5.73 -4.98
N LYS A 98 -4.26 6.61 -5.24
CA LYS A 98 -4.20 7.34 -6.51
C LYS A 98 -3.96 6.42 -7.70
N LEU A 99 -3.14 5.39 -7.55
CA LEU A 99 -2.93 4.38 -8.60
C LEU A 99 -4.21 3.61 -8.89
N LYS A 100 -5.00 3.27 -7.85
CA LYS A 100 -6.32 2.65 -8.00
C LYS A 100 -7.30 3.56 -8.76
N GLU A 101 -7.36 4.85 -8.42
CA GLU A 101 -8.19 5.83 -9.15
C GLU A 101 -7.84 5.93 -10.64
N LEU A 102 -6.58 5.68 -10.99
CA LEU A 102 -6.09 5.63 -12.37
C LEU A 102 -6.27 4.25 -13.05
N GLY A 103 -6.84 3.26 -12.34
CA GLY A 103 -6.98 1.90 -12.85
C GLY A 103 -5.66 1.13 -12.97
N LEU A 104 -4.61 1.59 -12.27
CA LEU A 104 -3.27 0.99 -12.27
C LEU A 104 -3.00 0.08 -11.07
N ALA A 105 -3.87 0.07 -10.08
CA ALA A 105 -3.88 -0.87 -8.95
C ALA A 105 -5.29 -1.44 -8.78
N ASP A 106 -5.38 -2.67 -8.33
CA ASP A 106 -6.64 -3.35 -8.06
C ASP A 106 -7.14 -3.11 -6.62
N ASP A 107 -8.37 -3.55 -6.37
CA ASP A 107 -9.02 -3.43 -5.08
C ASP A 107 -8.37 -4.34 -4.03
N ASP A 108 -7.88 -5.50 -4.43
CA ASP A 108 -7.32 -6.50 -3.51
C ASP A 108 -6.03 -5.98 -2.90
N LEU A 109 -5.12 -5.44 -3.72
CA LEU A 109 -3.88 -4.83 -3.24
C LEU A 109 -4.16 -3.64 -2.32
N PHE A 110 -5.13 -2.79 -2.67
CA PHE A 110 -5.51 -1.65 -1.83
C PHE A 110 -6.06 -2.10 -0.47
N ASN A 111 -6.97 -3.07 -0.46
CA ASN A 111 -7.61 -3.57 0.76
C ASN A 111 -6.61 -4.31 1.67
N GLU A 112 -5.69 -5.08 1.11
CA GLU A 112 -4.60 -5.70 1.85
C GLU A 112 -3.78 -4.65 2.62
N ARG A 113 -3.43 -3.55 1.96
CA ARG A 113 -2.63 -2.47 2.56
C ARG A 113 -3.39 -1.62 3.57
N VAL A 114 -4.69 -1.44 3.35
CA VAL A 114 -5.56 -0.84 4.36
C VAL A 114 -5.57 -1.71 5.63
N GLY A 115 -5.71 -3.02 5.50
CA GLY A 115 -5.65 -3.95 6.63
C GLY A 115 -4.30 -3.90 7.38
N TYR A 116 -3.20 -3.86 6.63
CA TYR A 116 -1.86 -3.73 7.22
C TYR A 116 -1.70 -2.41 8.00
N LEU A 117 -2.10 -1.28 7.41
CA LEU A 117 -2.03 0.01 8.11
C LEU A 117 -2.93 0.03 9.36
N GLN A 118 -4.13 -0.54 9.26
CA GLN A 118 -5.06 -0.64 10.39
C GLN A 118 -4.44 -1.41 11.56
N TRP A 119 -3.73 -2.48 11.27
CA TRP A 119 -3.04 -3.27 12.26
C TRP A 119 -1.97 -2.46 13.01
N HIS A 120 -1.28 -1.54 12.34
CA HIS A 120 -0.28 -0.65 12.93
C HIS A 120 -0.88 0.55 13.65
N LEU A 121 -1.91 1.18 13.06
CA LEU A 121 -2.61 2.32 13.65
C LEU A 121 -3.64 1.90 14.71
N GLY A 122 -3.99 0.63 14.81
CA GLY A 122 -5.00 0.12 15.75
C GLY A 122 -4.60 0.17 17.22
N ASN A 123 -3.30 0.32 17.53
CA ASN A 123 -2.84 0.51 18.90
C ASN A 123 -2.99 1.97 19.37
N GLU A 124 -2.85 2.23 20.66
CA GLU A 124 -2.99 3.56 21.28
C GLU A 124 -2.03 4.59 20.65
N VAL A 125 -0.76 4.21 20.47
CA VAL A 125 0.26 5.10 19.88
C VAL A 125 -0.09 5.50 18.46
N GLY A 126 -0.52 4.54 17.63
CA GLY A 126 -0.93 4.78 16.27
C GLY A 126 -2.16 5.67 16.16
N ARG A 127 -3.15 5.46 17.02
CA ARG A 127 -4.37 6.30 17.10
C ARG A 127 -4.04 7.72 17.50
N ASP A 128 -3.22 7.94 18.52
CA ASP A 128 -2.79 9.26 18.97
C ASP A 128 -1.97 9.99 17.91
N TRP A 129 -1.03 9.27 17.29
CA TRP A 129 -0.26 9.81 16.17
C TRP A 129 -1.18 10.24 15.03
N TYR A 130 -2.11 9.38 14.63
CA TYR A 130 -3.03 9.70 13.53
C TYR A 130 -3.95 10.86 13.88
N SER A 131 -4.46 10.95 15.09
CA SER A 131 -5.31 12.06 15.52
C SER A 131 -4.65 13.42 15.32
N THR A 132 -3.33 13.49 15.53
CA THR A 132 -2.52 14.70 15.36
C THR A 132 -2.12 14.93 13.90
N SER A 133 -1.74 13.88 13.19
CA SER A 133 -1.24 13.97 11.81
C SER A 133 -2.34 14.03 10.75
N ARG A 134 -3.56 13.65 11.07
CA ARG A 134 -4.73 13.57 10.18
C ARG A 134 -4.93 14.83 9.34
N GLN A 135 -4.71 16.00 9.91
CA GLN A 135 -4.88 17.31 9.24
C GLN A 135 -3.92 17.54 8.06
N PHE A 136 -2.81 16.79 7.97
CA PHE A 136 -1.83 16.91 6.90
C PHE A 136 -2.17 16.10 5.66
N TYR A 137 -3.22 15.27 5.72
CA TYR A 137 -3.66 14.42 4.62
C TYR A 137 -4.86 15.01 3.89
N PRO A 138 -5.06 14.71 2.58
CA PRO A 138 -6.25 15.09 1.85
C PRO A 138 -7.52 14.63 2.58
N ALA A 139 -8.56 15.47 2.62
CA ALA A 139 -9.76 15.23 3.43
C ALA A 139 -10.50 13.93 3.06
N ASP A 140 -10.54 13.59 1.78
CA ASP A 140 -11.12 12.35 1.26
C ASP A 140 -10.32 11.11 1.68
N PHE A 141 -8.99 11.20 1.68
CA PHE A 141 -8.12 10.14 2.16
C PHE A 141 -8.23 9.98 3.68
N ALA A 142 -8.17 11.07 4.44
CA ALA A 142 -8.35 11.04 5.89
C ALA A 142 -9.70 10.42 6.28
N LYS A 143 -10.80 10.76 5.59
CA LYS A 143 -12.11 10.14 5.82
C LYS A 143 -12.12 8.62 5.54
N ALA A 144 -11.38 8.17 4.53
CA ALA A 144 -11.24 6.75 4.26
C ALA A 144 -10.52 6.02 5.40
N ILE A 145 -9.46 6.61 5.96
CA ILE A 145 -8.75 6.06 7.12
C ILE A 145 -9.62 6.08 8.39
N ASP A 146 -10.36 7.18 8.64
CA ASP A 146 -11.29 7.26 9.76
C ASP A 146 -12.25 6.06 9.74
N SER A 147 -12.87 5.78 8.59
CA SER A 147 -13.83 4.67 8.44
C SER A 147 -13.20 3.29 8.65
N VAL A 148 -11.91 3.17 8.44
CA VAL A 148 -11.13 1.96 8.69
C VAL A 148 -10.86 1.79 10.18
N LEU A 149 -10.48 2.87 10.87
CA LEU A 149 -10.17 2.85 12.30
C LEU A 149 -11.39 2.76 13.21
N GLU A 150 -12.59 3.13 12.70
CA GLU A 150 -13.87 2.94 13.41
C GLU A 150 -14.28 1.47 13.53
N LYS A 151 -13.75 0.60 12.68
CA LYS A 151 -14.01 -0.84 12.76
C LYS A 151 -13.12 -1.44 13.85
N ASP A 152 -13.66 -1.60 15.02
CA ASP A 152 -12.96 -2.04 16.25
C ASP A 152 -12.43 -3.50 16.24
N ASP A 153 -12.58 -4.22 15.13
CA ASP A 153 -12.43 -5.68 15.06
C ASP A 153 -11.02 -6.15 14.58
N TYR A 154 -10.07 -5.23 14.42
CA TYR A 154 -8.73 -5.60 13.98
C TYR A 154 -7.75 -5.60 15.14
N GLY A 155 -7.13 -6.78 15.35
CA GLY A 155 -6.07 -6.93 16.33
C GLY A 155 -4.96 -5.91 16.08
N SER A 156 -4.46 -5.30 17.16
CA SER A 156 -3.32 -4.40 17.07
C SER A 156 -2.01 -5.20 16.99
N ASN A 157 -0.97 -4.57 16.45
CA ASN A 157 0.40 -5.07 16.46
C ASN A 157 0.83 -5.52 17.90
N LYS A 158 0.47 -4.75 18.93
CA LYS A 158 0.69 -5.12 20.32
C LYS A 158 0.10 -6.49 20.67
N ARG A 159 -1.14 -6.76 20.25
CA ARG A 159 -1.83 -8.03 20.50
C ARG A 159 -1.11 -9.23 19.89
N LEU A 160 -0.53 -9.07 18.71
CA LEU A 160 0.29 -10.12 18.10
C LEU A 160 1.59 -10.31 18.87
N LEU A 161 2.32 -9.26 19.22
CA LEU A 161 3.54 -9.33 20.00
C LEU A 161 3.28 -10.01 21.34
N ASP A 162 2.22 -9.64 22.02
CA ASP A 162 1.80 -10.26 23.30
C ASP A 162 1.50 -11.76 23.13
N SER A 163 0.98 -12.19 21.97
CA SER A 163 0.70 -13.62 21.72
C SER A 163 1.94 -14.47 21.49
N ILE A 164 3.05 -13.85 21.08
CA ILE A 164 4.34 -14.51 20.84
C ILE A 164 5.19 -14.54 22.11
N LEU A 165 5.00 -13.56 22.99
CA LEU A 165 5.73 -13.50 24.25
C LEU A 165 5.29 -14.64 25.20
N PRO A 166 6.23 -15.25 25.96
CA PRO A 166 5.85 -16.22 26.96
C PRO A 166 4.92 -15.55 27.99
N HIS A 167 3.78 -16.19 28.26
CA HIS A 167 2.89 -15.76 29.32
C HIS A 167 3.67 -15.84 30.65
N HIS A 168 4.08 -14.70 31.19
CA HIS A 168 4.49 -14.64 32.55
C HIS A 168 3.21 -14.86 33.40
N GLU A 169 2.99 -16.10 33.81
CA GLU A 169 2.05 -16.38 34.86
C GLU A 169 2.37 -15.39 35.98
N SER A 170 1.42 -14.56 36.31
CA SER A 170 1.49 -13.62 37.42
C SER A 170 1.76 -14.42 38.69
N GLN A 171 3.04 -14.58 39.06
CA GLN A 171 3.44 -15.02 40.41
C GLN A 171 3.16 -13.88 41.40
N ASN A 172 1.89 -13.54 41.56
CA ASN A 172 1.41 -12.68 42.65
C ASN A 172 0.14 -13.28 43.25
N GLU A 173 0.28 -14.47 43.82
CA GLU A 173 -0.61 -14.96 44.87
C GLU A 173 0.25 -15.76 45.84
N GLN A 174 0.92 -15.09 46.75
CA GLN A 174 1.22 -15.60 48.10
C GLN A 174 1.27 -14.43 49.09
#